data_adadd92d3212b5495726356ae775a139
#
_entry.id   adadd92d3212b5495726356ae775a139
#
_cell.length_a   1.000
_cell.length_b   1.000
_cell.length_c   1.000
_cell.angle_alpha   90.00
_cell.angle_beta   90.00
_cell.angle_gamma   90.00
#
_symmetry.space_group_name_H-M   'P 1'
#
loop_
_entity.id
_entity.type
_entity.pdbx_description
1 polymer ?
#
loop_
_entity_poly.entity_id
_entity_poly.type
_entity_poly.pdbx_seq_one_letter_code
_entity_poly.pdbx_strand_id
1 'polypeptide(L)'
;VYYTVAGGSVGLITIMTPSSLTVGITVGLLTAGIHSLSDWFGAGEELRPWERTSQRAVYIHPRQQWLRPQYVIRYDGAPEDLALTFALAVPAALTFDGWLRAIVIIGIVIAGGYTITRKYIPRWLEL
;
A
#
# COMPACT_ATOMS: atom_id res chain seq x y z
N VAL A 1 10.22 -7.65 -4.22
CA VAL A 1 11.56 -7.74 -4.85
C VAL A 1 11.46 -7.71 -6.37
N TYR A 2 10.68 -8.56 -7.04
CA TYR A 2 10.62 -8.59 -8.51
C TYR A 2 10.12 -7.30 -9.13
N TYR A 3 9.02 -6.75 -8.62
CA TYR A 3 8.45 -5.50 -9.11
C TYR A 3 9.42 -4.33 -8.95
N THR A 4 10.16 -4.29 -7.84
CA THR A 4 11.16 -3.23 -7.61
C THR A 4 12.33 -3.33 -8.58
N VAL A 5 12.84 -4.56 -8.81
CA VAL A 5 13.94 -4.79 -9.78
C VAL A 5 13.46 -4.50 -11.20
N ALA A 6 12.30 -5.03 -11.59
CA ALA A 6 11.72 -4.76 -12.91
C ALA A 6 11.43 -3.27 -13.10
N GLY A 7 10.86 -2.60 -12.11
CA GLY A 7 10.60 -1.16 -12.14
C GLY A 7 11.87 -0.32 -12.26
N GLY A 8 12.93 -0.69 -11.54
CA GLY A 8 14.25 -0.06 -11.69
C GLY A 8 14.85 -0.24 -13.09
N SER A 9 14.76 -1.45 -13.65
CA SER A 9 15.24 -1.74 -14.98
C SER A 9 14.49 -0.96 -16.07
N VAL A 10 13.14 -0.95 -16.00
CA VAL A 10 12.33 -0.15 -16.92
C VAL A 10 12.54 1.34 -16.69
N GLY A 11 12.78 1.76 -15.45
CA GLY A 11 13.10 3.15 -15.10
C GLY A 11 14.38 3.64 -15.78
N LEU A 12 15.42 2.82 -15.84
CA LEU A 12 16.65 3.14 -16.59
C LEU A 12 16.36 3.29 -18.11
N ILE A 13 15.55 2.41 -18.67
CA ILE A 13 15.12 2.53 -20.08
C ILE A 13 14.31 3.81 -20.27
N THR A 14 13.42 4.15 -19.31
CA THR A 14 12.59 5.35 -19.36
C THR A 14 13.43 6.65 -19.38
N ILE A 15 14.54 6.67 -18.63
CA ILE A 15 15.47 7.81 -18.65
C ILE A 15 16.12 7.96 -20.04
N MET A 16 16.45 6.85 -20.69
CA MET A 16 17.10 6.86 -22.02
C MET A 16 16.10 7.11 -23.16
N THR A 17 14.90 6.58 -23.05
CA THR A 17 13.85 6.65 -24.08
C THR A 17 12.49 6.99 -23.43
N PRO A 18 12.30 8.27 -23.03
CA PRO A 18 11.08 8.66 -22.31
C PRO A 18 9.85 8.59 -23.23
N SER A 19 8.82 7.87 -22.76
CA SER A 19 7.50 7.83 -23.37
C SER A 19 6.44 7.66 -22.29
N SER A 20 5.21 8.05 -22.57
CA SER A 20 4.10 7.87 -21.63
C SER A 20 3.94 6.41 -21.21
N LEU A 21 4.21 5.47 -22.12
CA LEU A 21 4.13 4.04 -21.85
C LEU A 21 5.24 3.59 -20.88
N THR A 22 6.51 3.93 -21.15
CA THR A 22 7.64 3.54 -20.30
C THR A 22 7.53 4.19 -18.91
N VAL A 23 7.11 5.45 -18.82
CA VAL A 23 6.81 6.12 -17.55
C VAL A 23 5.71 5.38 -16.79
N GLY A 24 4.58 5.08 -17.44
CA GLY A 24 3.46 4.37 -16.83
C GLY A 24 3.85 2.99 -16.29
N ILE A 25 4.60 2.20 -17.07
CA ILE A 25 5.10 0.89 -16.65
C ILE A 25 6.05 1.02 -15.45
N THR A 26 6.99 1.97 -15.51
CA THR A 26 7.93 2.23 -14.41
C THR A 26 7.19 2.56 -13.10
N VAL A 27 6.26 3.52 -13.16
CA VAL A 27 5.48 3.94 -11.99
C VAL A 27 4.64 2.76 -11.47
N GLY A 28 3.96 2.02 -12.34
CA GLY A 28 3.15 0.86 -11.94
C GLY A 28 3.97 -0.22 -11.24
N LEU A 29 5.13 -0.57 -11.77
CA LEU A 29 6.02 -1.59 -11.18
C LEU A 29 6.63 -1.11 -9.85
N LEU A 30 7.07 0.14 -9.75
CA LEU A 30 7.59 0.69 -8.50
C LEU A 30 6.50 0.77 -7.43
N THR A 31 5.28 1.18 -7.80
CA THR A 31 4.13 1.21 -6.88
C THR A 31 3.80 -0.18 -6.35
N ALA A 32 3.79 -1.21 -7.22
CA ALA A 32 3.58 -2.60 -6.79
C ALA A 32 4.69 -3.09 -5.85
N GLY A 33 5.94 -2.66 -6.09
CA GLY A 33 7.05 -2.95 -5.20
C GLY A 33 6.92 -2.31 -3.82
N ILE A 34 6.50 -1.03 -3.79
CA ILE A 34 6.24 -0.28 -2.54
C ILE A 34 5.07 -0.92 -1.78
N HIS A 35 4.00 -1.31 -2.48
CA HIS A 35 2.85 -1.98 -1.86
C HIS A 35 3.28 -3.27 -1.14
N SER A 36 4.01 -4.15 -1.84
CA SER A 36 4.52 -5.39 -1.21
C SER A 36 5.46 -5.12 -0.02
N LEU A 37 6.22 -4.03 -0.04
CA LEU A 37 7.06 -3.63 1.09
C LEU A 37 6.21 -3.12 2.26
N SER A 38 5.16 -2.36 1.97
CA SER A 38 4.21 -1.86 2.97
C SER A 38 3.51 -3.02 3.68
N ASP A 39 3.12 -4.07 2.96
CA ASP A 39 2.52 -5.28 3.54
C ASP A 39 3.47 -5.96 4.54
N TRP A 40 4.78 -5.95 4.25
CA TRP A 40 5.77 -6.51 5.20
C TRP A 40 5.88 -5.68 6.48
N PHE A 41 5.79 -4.35 6.40
CA PHE A 41 5.80 -3.47 7.56
C PHE A 41 4.45 -3.40 8.28
N GLY A 42 3.40 -3.88 7.65
CA GLY A 42 2.04 -3.93 8.19
C GLY A 42 1.78 -5.17 9.06
N ALA A 43 0.51 -5.51 9.17
CA ALA A 43 0.02 -6.71 9.82
C ALA A 43 0.13 -7.93 8.89
N GLY A 44 -0.09 -9.11 9.47
CA GLY A 44 -0.15 -10.35 8.70
C GLY A 44 -1.49 -10.58 8.03
N GLU A 45 -1.57 -11.71 7.33
CA GLU A 45 -2.77 -12.20 6.65
C GLU A 45 -3.79 -12.73 7.67
N GLU A 46 -4.50 -11.84 8.33
CA GLU A 46 -5.47 -12.17 9.38
C GLU A 46 -6.66 -11.21 9.38
N LEU A 47 -7.84 -11.75 9.70
CA LEU A 47 -9.08 -10.98 9.73
C LEU A 47 -9.10 -9.93 10.85
N ARG A 48 -8.46 -10.26 11.97
CA ARG A 48 -8.33 -9.41 13.16
C ARG A 48 -6.87 -9.07 13.43
N PRO A 49 -6.25 -8.22 12.61
CA PRO A 49 -4.81 -8.00 12.65
C PRO A 49 -4.31 -7.33 13.95
N TRP A 50 -5.19 -6.73 14.75
CA TRP A 50 -4.86 -6.23 16.08
C TRP A 50 -4.57 -7.36 17.11
N GLU A 51 -4.95 -8.62 16.82
CA GLU A 51 -4.65 -9.78 17.66
C GLU A 51 -3.26 -10.36 17.39
N ARG A 52 -2.62 -9.98 16.28
CA ARG A 52 -1.24 -10.34 15.88
C ARG A 52 -0.98 -11.85 15.87
N THR A 53 -1.93 -12.63 15.37
CA THR A 53 -1.88 -14.08 15.35
C THR A 53 -1.16 -14.63 14.12
N SER A 54 -1.13 -13.89 13.02
CA SER A 54 -0.52 -14.32 11.77
C SER A 54 1.01 -14.23 11.79
N GLN A 55 1.64 -15.23 11.16
CA GLN A 55 3.06 -15.26 10.88
C GLN A 55 3.36 -15.02 9.39
N ARG A 56 2.35 -14.60 8.61
CA ARG A 56 2.41 -14.48 7.15
C ARG A 56 2.07 -13.06 6.73
N ALA A 57 3.05 -12.34 6.17
CA ALA A 57 2.85 -11.02 5.58
C ALA A 57 3.11 -11.05 4.08
N VAL A 58 4.33 -11.33 3.65
CA VAL A 58 4.72 -11.33 2.24
C VAL A 58 5.35 -12.67 1.87
N TYR A 59 4.87 -13.27 0.77
CA TYR A 59 5.42 -14.51 0.26
C TYR A 59 6.59 -14.27 -0.71
N ILE A 60 7.72 -14.88 -0.42
CA ILE A 60 8.90 -14.83 -1.29
C ILE A 60 8.93 -16.07 -2.18
N HIS A 61 8.44 -15.95 -3.41
CA HIS A 61 8.33 -17.05 -4.36
C HIS A 61 9.63 -17.85 -4.59
N PRO A 62 10.83 -17.25 -4.80
CA PRO A 62 12.07 -18.03 -5.02
C PRO A 62 12.47 -18.87 -3.85
N ARG A 63 12.17 -18.42 -2.63
CA ARG A 63 12.52 -19.12 -1.39
C ARG A 63 11.39 -19.97 -0.85
N GLN A 64 10.20 -19.88 -1.48
CA GLN A 64 8.98 -20.58 -1.08
C GLN A 64 8.67 -20.41 0.41
N GLN A 65 8.88 -19.19 0.93
CA GLN A 65 8.67 -18.90 2.34
C GLN A 65 7.96 -17.57 2.56
N TRP A 66 7.24 -17.49 3.68
CA TRP A 66 6.59 -16.27 4.13
C TRP A 66 7.54 -15.43 5.00
N LEU A 67 7.56 -14.12 4.76
CA LEU A 67 8.10 -13.16 5.72
C LEU A 67 7.10 -12.94 6.84
N ARG A 68 7.61 -12.78 8.05
CA ARG A 68 6.79 -12.40 9.20
C ARG A 68 6.47 -10.92 9.16
N PRO A 69 5.24 -10.51 9.55
CA PRO A 69 4.87 -9.11 9.65
C PRO A 69 5.70 -8.39 10.72
N GLN A 70 6.05 -7.14 10.45
CA GLN A 70 6.85 -6.32 11.37
C GLN A 70 5.96 -5.51 12.32
N TYR A 71 4.67 -5.34 12.00
CA TYR A 71 3.70 -4.55 12.79
C TYR A 71 4.16 -3.12 13.13
N VAL A 72 4.95 -2.51 12.26
CA VAL A 72 5.31 -1.07 12.36
C VAL A 72 4.03 -0.24 12.20
N ILE A 73 3.23 -0.57 11.18
CA ILE A 73 1.82 -0.19 11.10
C ILE A 73 1.03 -1.36 11.67
N ARG A 74 0.36 -1.13 12.79
CA ARG A 74 -0.25 -2.24 13.56
C ARG A 74 -1.26 -3.04 12.77
N TYR A 75 -2.04 -2.40 11.91
CA TYR A 75 -3.01 -3.01 10.99
C TYR A 75 -3.53 -1.95 10.00
N ASP A 76 -4.12 -2.41 8.91
CA ASP A 76 -4.84 -1.58 7.95
C ASP A 76 -6.00 -0.84 8.63
N GLY A 77 -6.05 0.47 8.50
CA GLY A 77 -6.98 1.34 9.21
C GLY A 77 -6.59 1.63 10.66
N ALA A 78 -5.35 1.35 11.10
CA ALA A 78 -4.82 1.86 12.36
C ALA A 78 -4.58 3.38 12.29
N PRO A 79 -4.51 4.10 13.43
CA PRO A 79 -4.23 5.53 13.41
C PRO A 79 -2.94 5.92 12.70
N GLU A 80 -1.89 5.11 12.79
CA GLU A 80 -0.61 5.33 12.09
C GLU A 80 -0.73 5.11 10.58
N ASP A 81 -1.58 4.19 10.13
CA ASP A 81 -1.89 3.98 8.72
C ASP A 81 -2.65 5.20 8.16
N LEU A 82 -3.63 5.69 8.89
CA LEU A 82 -4.33 6.94 8.53
C LEU A 82 -3.38 8.13 8.51
N ALA A 83 -2.47 8.25 9.47
CA ALA A 83 -1.48 9.32 9.50
C ALA A 83 -0.55 9.27 8.29
N LEU A 84 -0.09 8.08 7.89
CA LEU A 84 0.71 7.89 6.69
C LEU A 84 -0.09 8.24 5.42
N THR A 85 -1.37 7.83 5.36
CA THR A 85 -2.29 8.19 4.28
C THR A 85 -2.39 9.71 4.14
N PHE A 86 -2.59 10.45 5.23
CA PHE A 86 -2.61 11.92 5.21
C PHE A 86 -1.27 12.52 4.79
N ALA A 87 -0.16 12.00 5.30
CA ALA A 87 1.18 12.50 4.98
C ALA A 87 1.49 12.41 3.48
N LEU A 88 0.95 11.39 2.79
CA LEU A 88 1.13 11.20 1.35
C LEU A 88 0.04 11.90 0.53
N ALA A 89 -1.21 11.84 0.98
CA ALA A 89 -2.35 12.35 0.22
C ALA A 89 -2.47 13.89 0.26
N VAL A 90 -2.12 14.54 1.37
CA VAL A 90 -2.21 16.01 1.47
C VAL A 90 -1.28 16.69 0.47
N PRO A 91 0.02 16.37 0.36
CA PRO A 91 0.87 16.93 -0.70
C PRO A 91 0.34 16.63 -2.11
N ALA A 92 -0.17 15.44 -2.34
CA ALA A 92 -0.76 15.08 -3.63
C ALA A 92 -2.00 15.94 -3.94
N ALA A 93 -2.91 16.14 -2.98
CA ALA A 93 -4.08 16.99 -3.15
C ALA A 93 -3.74 18.48 -3.37
N LEU A 94 -2.61 18.94 -2.85
CA LEU A 94 -2.10 20.30 -3.07
C LEU A 94 -1.42 20.45 -4.43
N THR A 95 -0.86 19.38 -4.98
CA THR A 95 -0.10 19.38 -6.23
C THR A 95 -0.98 19.13 -7.45
N PHE A 96 -1.94 18.21 -7.35
CA PHE A 96 -2.83 17.86 -8.45
C PHE A 96 -4.07 18.76 -8.52
N ASP A 97 -4.61 18.92 -9.74
CA ASP A 97 -5.82 19.67 -10.01
C ASP A 97 -6.91 18.78 -10.63
N GLY A 98 -8.13 19.33 -10.70
CA GLY A 98 -9.27 18.71 -11.36
C GLY A 98 -9.64 17.36 -10.77
N TRP A 99 -9.88 16.38 -11.64
CA TRP A 99 -10.35 15.04 -11.26
C TRP A 99 -9.33 14.24 -10.44
N LEU A 100 -8.01 14.46 -10.63
CA LEU A 100 -6.97 13.81 -9.85
C LEU A 100 -7.04 14.25 -8.39
N ARG A 101 -7.19 15.55 -8.12
CA ARG A 101 -7.41 16.06 -6.76
C ARG A 101 -8.67 15.45 -6.13
N ALA A 102 -9.76 15.36 -6.90
CA ALA A 102 -11.00 14.78 -6.41
C ALA A 102 -10.83 13.31 -5.98
N ILE A 103 -10.10 12.49 -6.75
CA ILE A 103 -9.78 11.10 -6.39
C ILE A 103 -8.99 11.04 -5.08
N VAL A 104 -7.97 11.88 -4.92
CA VAL A 104 -7.17 11.92 -3.69
C VAL A 104 -8.04 12.27 -2.48
N ILE A 105 -8.90 13.27 -2.60
CA ILE A 105 -9.81 13.69 -1.50
C ILE A 105 -10.80 12.56 -1.17
N ILE A 106 -11.39 11.93 -2.17
CA ILE A 106 -12.29 10.78 -1.97
C ILE A 106 -11.55 9.65 -1.26
N GLY A 107 -10.30 9.35 -1.66
CA GLY A 107 -9.45 8.36 -1.00
C GLY A 107 -9.23 8.65 0.48
N ILE A 108 -8.96 9.92 0.84
CA ILE A 108 -8.82 10.36 2.25
C ILE A 108 -10.11 10.12 3.03
N VAL A 109 -11.27 10.47 2.46
CA VAL A 109 -12.57 10.28 3.11
C VAL A 109 -12.85 8.79 3.35
N ILE A 110 -12.59 7.95 2.34
CA ILE A 110 -12.74 6.49 2.46
C ILE A 110 -11.80 5.94 3.54
N ALA A 111 -10.52 6.33 3.54
CA ALA A 111 -9.55 5.89 4.53
C ALA A 111 -9.98 6.28 5.96
N GLY A 112 -10.49 7.50 6.16
CA GLY A 112 -11.03 7.93 7.45
C GLY A 112 -12.24 7.10 7.89
N GLY A 113 -13.20 6.88 7.00
CA GLY A 113 -14.37 6.03 7.25
C GLY A 113 -13.97 4.58 7.57
N TYR A 114 -13.03 4.04 6.81
CA TYR A 114 -12.49 2.70 7.05
C TYR A 114 -11.81 2.58 8.42
N THR A 115 -10.97 3.52 8.79
CA THR A 115 -10.30 3.56 10.10
C THR A 115 -11.31 3.50 11.26
N ILE A 116 -12.42 4.23 11.14
CA ILE A 116 -13.47 4.24 12.18
C ILE A 116 -14.18 2.88 12.24
N THR A 117 -14.47 2.28 11.10
CA THR A 117 -15.31 1.08 11.01
C THR A 117 -14.52 -0.23 11.06
N ARG A 118 -13.21 -0.22 10.84
CA ARG A 118 -12.38 -1.41 10.67
C ARG A 118 -12.57 -2.49 11.72
N LYS A 119 -12.62 -2.11 13.00
CA LYS A 119 -12.78 -3.06 14.09
C LYS A 119 -14.20 -3.62 14.24
N TYR A 120 -15.18 -2.98 13.60
CA TYR A 120 -16.57 -3.45 13.63
C TYR A 120 -16.87 -4.41 12.47
N ILE A 121 -16.12 -4.36 11.37
CA ILE A 121 -16.32 -5.19 10.18
C ILE A 121 -16.42 -6.69 10.52
N PRO A 122 -15.50 -7.31 11.30
CA PRO A 122 -15.61 -8.73 11.63
C PRO A 122 -16.86 -9.08 12.41
N ARG A 123 -17.37 -8.15 13.24
CA ARG A 123 -18.61 -8.35 13.99
C ARG A 123 -19.84 -8.30 13.09
N TRP A 124 -19.85 -7.41 12.07
CA TRP A 124 -20.94 -7.30 11.12
C TRP A 124 -21.02 -8.49 10.15
N LEU A 125 -19.87 -9.11 9.88
CA LEU A 125 -19.79 -10.30 9.02
C LEU A 125 -19.95 -11.61 9.81
N GLU A 126 -20.18 -11.53 11.12
CA GLU A 126 -20.29 -12.72 12.01
C GLU A 126 -19.08 -13.68 11.94
N LEU A 127 -17.86 -13.11 11.76
CA LEU A 127 -16.59 -13.81 11.56
C LEU A 127 -15.69 -13.75 12.79
#